data_a395d85b36db3edc8c90686ceb78bfc1
#
_entry.id   a395d85b36db3edc8c90686ceb78bfc1
#
_cell.length_a   1.000
_cell.length_b   1.000
_cell.length_c   1.000
_cell.angle_alpha   90.00
_cell.angle_beta   90.00
_cell.angle_gamma   90.00
#
_symmetry.space_group_name_H-M   'P 1'
#
loop_
_entity.id
_entity.type
_entity.pdbx_description
1 polymer ?
#
loop_
_entity_poly.entity_id
_entity_poly.type
_entity_poly.pdbx_seq_one_letter_code
_entity_poly.pdbx_strand_id
1 'polypeptide(L)'
;LIADVSSAEEARALGVSEGAVVAIDPHFEMYDNGYMVSRFIDDKACVAAQLHTLRWLAQSGEKPLYNTLFAFPMYEEIGHGGAFLPVEVDEYVSLDITLIGPDYNSNEHHVGIIVSDIRSPYDWEVSNKLIVCAQEVVEPEKWNQQVAFHFSTDANAAYFSGNDLKS
;
A
#
# COMPACT_ATOMS: atom_id res chain seq x y z
N LEU A 1 -15.76 -22.20 3.20
CA LEU A 1 -14.90 -23.06 2.36
C LEU A 1 -15.67 -24.31 1.99
N ILE A 2 -15.82 -24.55 0.71
CA ILE A 2 -16.34 -25.81 0.20
C ILE A 2 -15.12 -26.60 -0.26
N ALA A 3 -14.72 -27.58 0.56
CA ALA A 3 -13.88 -28.66 0.10
C ALA A 3 -14.83 -29.83 -0.23
N ASP A 4 -14.55 -30.57 -1.27
CA ASP A 4 -15.35 -31.73 -1.67
C ASP A 4 -15.04 -32.92 -0.73
N VAL A 5 -15.37 -32.73 0.55
CA VAL A 5 -15.16 -33.69 1.63
C VAL A 5 -16.39 -33.78 2.52
N SER A 6 -16.66 -34.96 3.06
CA SER A 6 -17.84 -35.27 3.87
C SER A 6 -17.57 -35.29 5.38
N SER A 7 -16.30 -35.24 5.79
CA SER A 7 -15.90 -35.32 7.21
C SER A 7 -14.65 -34.49 7.51
N ALA A 8 -14.46 -34.19 8.80
CA ALA A 8 -13.24 -33.53 9.29
C ALA A 8 -12.00 -34.42 9.09
N GLU A 9 -12.14 -35.73 9.08
CA GLU A 9 -11.04 -36.68 8.86
C GLU A 9 -10.57 -36.60 7.39
N GLU A 10 -11.50 -36.58 6.44
CA GLU A 10 -11.19 -36.39 5.02
C GLU A 10 -10.55 -35.02 4.78
N ALA A 11 -11.04 -33.95 5.42
CA ALA A 11 -10.42 -32.63 5.34
C ALA A 11 -8.97 -32.64 5.84
N ARG A 12 -8.69 -33.27 6.96
CA ARG A 12 -7.32 -33.42 7.50
C ARG A 12 -6.43 -34.25 6.58
N ALA A 13 -6.96 -35.28 5.95
CA ALA A 13 -6.23 -36.08 4.98
C ALA A 13 -5.80 -35.29 3.75
N LEU A 14 -6.54 -34.22 3.40
CA LEU A 14 -6.15 -33.24 2.38
C LEU A 14 -5.18 -32.15 2.87
N GLY A 15 -4.74 -32.23 4.14
CA GLY A 15 -3.83 -31.23 4.73
C GLY A 15 -4.52 -30.00 5.32
N VAL A 16 -5.86 -29.99 5.38
CA VAL A 16 -6.63 -28.90 5.99
C VAL A 16 -6.65 -29.08 7.51
N SER A 17 -6.16 -28.09 8.23
CA SER A 17 -6.13 -28.09 9.70
C SER A 17 -6.47 -26.72 10.26
N GLU A 18 -6.72 -26.67 11.58
CA GLU A 18 -6.86 -25.43 12.30
C GLU A 18 -5.56 -24.58 12.15
N GLY A 19 -5.69 -23.33 11.76
CA GLY A 19 -4.55 -22.43 11.49
C GLY A 19 -3.94 -22.57 10.10
N ALA A 20 -4.48 -23.43 9.23
CA ALA A 20 -4.06 -23.49 7.84
C ALA A 20 -4.37 -22.18 7.10
N VAL A 21 -3.42 -21.69 6.32
CA VAL A 21 -3.60 -20.50 5.48
C VAL A 21 -4.54 -20.82 4.31
N VAL A 22 -5.53 -19.96 4.11
CA VAL A 22 -6.47 -20.06 3.00
C VAL A 22 -6.26 -18.90 2.04
N ALA A 23 -5.82 -19.21 0.82
CA ALA A 23 -5.78 -18.23 -0.25
C ALA A 23 -7.15 -18.22 -0.97
N ILE A 24 -7.78 -17.06 -0.97
CA ILE A 24 -9.05 -16.84 -1.67
C ILE A 24 -8.73 -16.37 -3.09
N ASP A 25 -9.43 -16.94 -4.09
CA ASP A 25 -9.31 -16.49 -5.48
C ASP A 25 -9.61 -14.98 -5.56
N PRO A 26 -8.72 -14.18 -6.13
CA PRO A 26 -8.90 -12.73 -6.25
C PRO A 26 -10.03 -12.35 -7.22
N HIS A 27 -10.49 -13.21 -8.10
CA HIS A 27 -11.44 -12.91 -9.16
C HIS A 27 -11.04 -11.67 -9.96
N PHE A 28 -9.82 -11.71 -10.51
CA PHE A 28 -9.31 -10.61 -11.31
C PHE A 28 -10.01 -10.52 -12.65
N GLU A 29 -10.53 -9.34 -12.97
CA GLU A 29 -11.14 -9.01 -14.26
C GLU A 29 -10.56 -7.70 -14.80
N MET A 30 -10.34 -7.67 -16.11
CA MET A 30 -9.94 -6.45 -16.84
C MET A 30 -11.07 -6.08 -17.80
N TYR A 31 -11.57 -4.88 -17.70
CA TYR A 31 -12.61 -4.36 -18.59
C TYR A 31 -12.01 -3.59 -19.78
N ASP A 32 -12.74 -3.55 -20.89
CA ASP A 32 -12.31 -2.88 -22.14
C ASP A 32 -12.06 -1.37 -21.96
N ASN A 33 -12.66 -0.75 -20.94
CA ASN A 33 -12.46 0.65 -20.60
C ASN A 33 -11.18 0.89 -19.75
N GLY A 34 -10.37 -0.14 -19.50
CA GLY A 34 -9.13 -0.05 -18.75
C GLY A 34 -9.27 -0.22 -17.24
N TYR A 35 -10.48 -0.44 -16.72
CA TYR A 35 -10.67 -0.71 -15.30
C TYR A 35 -10.30 -2.15 -14.96
N MET A 36 -9.68 -2.30 -13.80
CA MET A 36 -9.42 -3.58 -13.17
C MET A 36 -10.36 -3.76 -11.97
N VAL A 37 -10.91 -4.95 -11.83
CA VAL A 37 -11.69 -5.35 -10.67
C VAL A 37 -11.11 -6.64 -10.09
N SER A 38 -10.83 -6.62 -8.81
CA SER A 38 -10.27 -7.78 -8.11
C SER A 38 -10.49 -7.64 -6.62
N ARG A 39 -10.46 -8.75 -5.88
CA ARG A 39 -10.13 -8.70 -4.46
C ARG A 39 -8.65 -8.40 -4.28
N PHE A 40 -8.28 -7.85 -3.14
CA PHE A 40 -6.88 -7.64 -2.75
C PHE A 40 -6.09 -6.69 -3.68
N ILE A 41 -6.79 -5.73 -4.33
CA ILE A 41 -6.14 -4.59 -4.99
C ILE A 41 -5.41 -3.74 -3.96
N ASP A 42 -6.00 -3.62 -2.79
CA ASP A 42 -5.38 -3.19 -1.56
C ASP A 42 -4.53 -4.34 -0.99
N ASP A 43 -3.18 -4.25 -0.98
CA ASP A 43 -2.45 -3.15 -1.62
C ASP A 43 -1.56 -3.64 -2.78
N LYS A 44 -2.02 -4.61 -3.56
CA LYS A 44 -1.28 -5.11 -4.72
C LYS A 44 -1.09 -4.07 -5.83
N ALA A 45 -1.95 -3.05 -5.89
CA ALA A 45 -1.80 -1.96 -6.86
C ALA A 45 -0.53 -1.16 -6.58
N CYS A 46 -0.26 -0.80 -5.33
CA CYS A 46 0.95 -0.06 -4.98
C CYS A 46 2.21 -0.93 -5.02
N VAL A 47 2.09 -2.23 -4.72
CA VAL A 47 3.17 -3.21 -4.99
C VAL A 47 3.53 -3.19 -6.48
N ALA A 48 2.55 -3.23 -7.37
CA ALA A 48 2.79 -3.18 -8.81
C ALA A 48 3.43 -1.85 -9.24
N ALA A 49 3.02 -0.72 -8.65
CA ALA A 49 3.61 0.59 -8.90
C ALA A 49 5.09 0.64 -8.48
N GLN A 50 5.43 0.10 -7.31
CA GLN A 50 6.82 0.00 -6.83
C GLN A 50 7.67 -0.90 -7.76
N LEU A 51 7.15 -2.05 -8.16
CA LEU A 51 7.84 -2.96 -9.09
C LEU A 51 8.02 -2.31 -10.46
N HIS A 52 7.06 -1.52 -10.94
CA HIS A 52 7.19 -0.75 -12.17
C HIS A 52 8.31 0.30 -12.06
N THR A 53 8.37 1.01 -10.93
CA THR A 53 9.44 1.99 -10.65
C THR A 53 10.81 1.34 -10.64
N LEU A 54 10.96 0.19 -9.96
CA LEU A 54 12.22 -0.58 -9.97
C LEU A 54 12.62 -1.02 -11.37
N ARG A 55 11.65 -1.48 -12.16
CA ARG A 55 11.88 -1.86 -13.56
C ARG A 55 12.33 -0.67 -14.39
N TRP A 56 11.69 0.47 -14.22
CA TRP A 56 12.04 1.70 -14.93
C TRP A 56 13.46 2.15 -14.58
N LEU A 57 13.83 2.19 -13.30
CA LEU A 57 15.18 2.50 -12.84
C LEU A 57 16.23 1.56 -13.48
N ALA A 58 15.94 0.25 -13.51
CA ALA A 58 16.84 -0.73 -14.10
C ALA A 58 17.00 -0.57 -15.62
N GLN A 59 15.96 -0.13 -16.34
CA GLN A 59 15.96 0.04 -17.78
C GLN A 59 16.53 1.39 -18.24
N SER A 60 16.24 2.47 -17.51
CA SER A 60 16.72 3.83 -17.82
C SER A 60 18.19 4.04 -17.44
N GLY A 61 18.68 3.29 -16.45
CA GLY A 61 19.99 3.51 -15.83
C GLY A 61 19.99 4.70 -14.84
N GLU A 62 18.84 5.32 -14.63
CA GLU A 62 18.66 6.36 -13.61
C GLU A 62 18.85 5.77 -12.21
N LYS A 63 19.26 6.61 -11.28
CA LYS A 63 19.45 6.22 -9.88
C LYS A 63 18.70 7.19 -8.99
N PRO A 64 18.06 6.70 -7.93
CA PRO A 64 17.54 7.57 -6.88
C PRO A 64 18.63 8.50 -6.34
N LEU A 65 18.26 9.71 -5.96
CA LEU A 65 19.18 10.69 -5.38
C LEU A 65 19.75 10.21 -4.04
N TYR A 66 18.96 9.45 -3.30
CA TYR A 66 19.33 8.89 -1.99
C TYR A 66 19.36 7.37 -2.04
N ASN A 67 20.00 6.76 -1.05
CA ASN A 67 19.85 5.32 -0.82
C ASN A 67 18.38 5.01 -0.56
N THR A 68 17.79 4.20 -1.41
CA THR A 68 16.35 3.92 -1.38
C THR A 68 16.10 2.45 -1.16
N LEU A 69 15.33 2.13 -0.14
CA LEU A 69 14.83 0.79 0.15
C LEU A 69 13.39 0.67 -0.34
N PHE A 70 13.13 -0.28 -1.21
CA PHE A 70 11.77 -0.69 -1.58
C PHE A 70 11.38 -1.87 -0.69
N ALA A 71 10.41 -1.66 0.18
CA ALA A 71 9.94 -2.66 1.14
C ALA A 71 8.55 -3.17 0.76
N PHE A 72 8.33 -4.47 0.92
CA PHE A 72 7.05 -5.15 0.70
C PHE A 72 6.71 -5.94 1.95
N PRO A 73 6.17 -5.29 2.99
CA PRO A 73 5.91 -5.94 4.27
C PRO A 73 4.80 -6.98 4.19
N MET A 74 4.93 -8.06 4.94
CA MET A 74 3.98 -9.18 4.94
C MET A 74 2.76 -8.96 5.84
N TYR A 75 2.84 -8.03 6.79
CA TYR A 75 1.85 -7.85 7.86
C TYR A 75 1.28 -6.43 7.90
N GLU A 76 1.23 -5.76 6.75
CA GLU A 76 0.71 -4.40 6.63
C GLU A 76 -0.75 -4.35 7.11
N GLU A 77 -1.62 -5.22 6.61
CA GLU A 77 -3.07 -5.29 6.86
C GLU A 77 -3.46 -5.51 8.34
N ILE A 78 -2.50 -5.84 9.17
CA ILE A 78 -2.68 -5.98 10.62
C ILE A 78 -1.83 -5.01 11.43
N GLY A 79 -1.27 -3.98 10.77
CA GLY A 79 -0.54 -2.88 11.39
C GLY A 79 0.86 -3.22 11.88
N HIS A 80 1.52 -4.20 11.26
CA HIS A 80 2.89 -4.62 11.62
C HIS A 80 3.92 -4.41 10.50
N GLY A 81 3.54 -3.93 9.34
CA GLY A 81 4.43 -3.84 8.19
C GLY A 81 5.65 -2.95 8.39
N GLY A 82 5.46 -1.81 9.09
CA GLY A 82 6.54 -0.88 9.43
C GLY A 82 7.20 -1.13 10.80
N ALA A 83 6.82 -2.16 11.53
CA ALA A 83 7.29 -2.39 12.89
C ALA A 83 8.79 -2.72 12.98
N PHE A 84 9.36 -3.28 11.94
CA PHE A 84 10.78 -3.59 11.84
C PHE A 84 11.35 -3.06 10.53
N LEU A 85 12.40 -2.25 10.64
CA LEU A 85 13.16 -1.77 9.49
C LEU A 85 14.55 -2.42 9.52
N PRO A 86 15.02 -3.04 8.42
CA PRO A 86 16.28 -3.78 8.40
C PRO A 86 17.51 -2.86 8.37
N VAL A 87 17.31 -1.57 8.16
CA VAL A 87 18.33 -0.52 8.10
C VAL A 87 17.79 0.73 8.77
N GLU A 88 18.68 1.63 9.15
CA GLU A 88 18.32 2.98 9.59
C GLU A 88 17.73 3.76 8.43
N VAL A 89 16.59 4.41 8.65
CA VAL A 89 15.80 5.13 7.64
C VAL A 89 15.49 6.53 8.16
N ASP A 90 15.84 7.55 7.40
CA ASP A 90 15.54 8.95 7.72
C ASP A 90 14.11 9.34 7.35
N GLU A 91 13.64 8.88 6.18
CA GLU A 91 12.32 9.20 5.64
C GLU A 91 11.62 7.92 5.19
N TYR A 92 10.35 7.81 5.54
CA TYR A 92 9.49 6.68 5.18
C TYR A 92 8.27 7.16 4.42
N VAL A 93 8.05 6.65 3.23
CA VAL A 93 6.86 6.91 2.42
C VAL A 93 6.10 5.62 2.23
N SER A 94 4.90 5.55 2.78
CA SER A 94 3.98 4.45 2.52
C SER A 94 3.23 4.70 1.21
N LEU A 95 3.16 3.68 0.37
CA LEU A 95 2.26 3.66 -0.78
C LEU A 95 1.09 2.76 -0.41
N ASP A 96 -0.10 3.32 -0.47
CA ASP A 96 -1.32 2.66 -0.04
C ASP A 96 -2.50 3.14 -0.88
N ILE A 97 -3.68 2.57 -0.69
CA ILE A 97 -4.89 3.00 -1.38
C ILE A 97 -5.35 4.38 -0.92
N THR A 98 -6.10 5.05 -1.79
CA THR A 98 -6.85 6.26 -1.45
C THR A 98 -8.33 5.95 -1.40
N LEU A 99 -9.00 6.34 -0.32
CA LEU A 99 -10.44 6.11 -0.18
C LEU A 99 -11.25 7.09 -1.01
N ILE A 100 -12.33 6.56 -1.58
CA ILE A 100 -13.31 7.29 -2.37
C ILE A 100 -14.69 7.15 -1.71
N GLY A 101 -15.41 8.24 -1.59
CA GLY A 101 -16.75 8.23 -1.01
C GLY A 101 -17.22 9.64 -0.66
N PRO A 102 -18.43 9.78 -0.08
CA PRO A 102 -19.02 11.09 0.22
C PRO A 102 -18.18 11.97 1.16
N ASP A 103 -17.37 11.35 2.02
CA ASP A 103 -16.53 12.03 3.01
C ASP A 103 -15.10 12.30 2.50
N TYR A 104 -14.80 11.95 1.27
CA TYR A 104 -13.46 12.09 0.68
C TYR A 104 -13.51 12.95 -0.58
N ASN A 105 -12.48 13.77 -0.78
CA ASN A 105 -12.36 14.68 -1.91
C ASN A 105 -11.58 14.07 -3.10
N SER A 106 -11.61 12.75 -3.26
CA SER A 106 -10.93 12.03 -4.33
C SER A 106 -11.90 11.26 -5.23
N ASN A 107 -11.37 10.76 -6.31
CA ASN A 107 -12.02 9.82 -7.21
C ASN A 107 -10.98 8.84 -7.79
N GLU A 108 -11.45 7.88 -8.55
CA GLU A 108 -10.64 6.80 -9.13
C GLU A 108 -9.58 7.25 -10.15
N HIS A 109 -9.53 8.52 -10.48
CA HIS A 109 -8.54 9.09 -11.40
C HIS A 109 -7.49 9.95 -10.70
N HIS A 110 -7.55 10.06 -9.38
CA HIS A 110 -6.62 10.86 -8.59
C HIS A 110 -5.50 10.03 -7.96
N VAL A 111 -4.32 10.62 -7.92
CA VAL A 111 -3.28 10.27 -6.95
C VAL A 111 -3.55 11.07 -5.67
N GLY A 112 -3.79 10.39 -4.57
CA GLY A 112 -4.00 11.02 -3.26
C GLY A 112 -2.68 11.16 -2.49
N ILE A 113 -2.40 12.36 -1.98
CA ILE A 113 -1.33 12.59 -1.02
C ILE A 113 -1.98 12.72 0.34
N ILE A 114 -1.83 11.69 1.15
CA ILE A 114 -2.39 11.65 2.49
C ILE A 114 -1.46 12.43 3.42
N VAL A 115 -1.95 13.50 4.03
CA VAL A 115 -1.18 14.36 4.92
C VAL A 115 -1.45 14.10 6.40
N SER A 116 -2.43 13.29 6.69
CA SER A 116 -2.78 12.83 8.05
C SER A 116 -3.64 11.58 7.94
N ASP A 117 -3.47 10.66 8.86
CA ASP A 117 -4.37 9.53 9.02
C ASP A 117 -5.05 9.53 10.40
N ILE A 118 -5.75 8.44 10.76
CA ILE A 118 -6.48 8.34 12.03
C ILE A 118 -5.56 8.41 13.26
N ARG A 119 -4.28 8.10 13.13
CA ARG A 119 -3.32 8.06 14.25
C ARG A 119 -2.63 9.39 14.48
N SER A 120 -2.16 10.03 13.39
CA SER A 120 -1.46 11.33 13.49
C SER A 120 -1.33 12.03 12.14
N PRO A 121 -1.03 13.34 12.13
CA PRO A 121 -0.46 14.00 10.96
C PRO A 121 0.86 13.34 10.57
N TYR A 122 1.13 13.32 9.27
CA TYR A 122 2.43 12.93 8.73
C TYR A 122 3.44 14.08 8.80
N ASP A 123 4.71 13.75 8.65
CA ASP A 123 5.76 14.76 8.65
C ASP A 123 5.55 15.80 7.53
N TRP A 124 5.64 17.07 7.92
CA TRP A 124 5.38 18.18 6.99
C TRP A 124 6.40 18.25 5.86
N GLU A 125 7.68 17.98 6.13
CA GLU A 125 8.72 18.09 5.11
C GLU A 125 8.56 16.99 4.07
N VAL A 126 8.25 15.75 4.49
CA VAL A 126 7.99 14.62 3.60
C VAL A 126 6.72 14.87 2.78
N SER A 127 5.63 15.24 3.44
CA SER A 127 4.36 15.54 2.77
C SER A 127 4.52 16.67 1.74
N ASN A 128 5.24 17.73 2.08
CA ASN A 128 5.46 18.86 1.18
C ASN A 128 6.33 18.48 -0.03
N LYS A 129 7.34 17.61 0.15
CA LYS A 129 8.11 17.07 -0.98
C LYS A 129 7.21 16.31 -1.97
N LEU A 130 6.31 15.47 -1.46
CA LEU A 130 5.35 14.72 -2.29
C LEU A 130 4.39 15.66 -3.03
N ILE A 131 3.90 16.72 -2.37
CA ILE A 131 3.04 17.74 -2.99
C ILE A 131 3.77 18.46 -4.12
N VAL A 132 5.00 18.91 -3.88
CA VAL A 132 5.82 19.58 -4.93
C VAL A 132 6.07 18.64 -6.10
N CYS A 133 6.43 17.38 -5.84
CA CYS A 133 6.58 16.38 -6.90
C CYS A 133 5.28 16.19 -7.70
N ALA A 134 4.14 16.10 -7.02
CA ALA A 134 2.86 15.98 -7.72
C ALA A 134 2.55 17.19 -8.60
N GLN A 135 2.83 18.39 -8.11
CA GLN A 135 2.66 19.62 -8.89
C GLN A 135 3.52 19.67 -10.17
N GLU A 136 4.68 19.02 -10.14
CA GLU A 136 5.61 18.99 -11.27
C GLU A 136 5.31 17.91 -12.31
N VAL A 137 4.81 16.74 -11.85
CA VAL A 137 4.72 15.55 -12.72
C VAL A 137 3.30 15.03 -12.95
N VAL A 138 2.32 15.52 -12.20
CA VAL A 138 0.92 15.10 -12.32
C VAL A 138 0.05 16.28 -12.75
N GLU A 139 -0.86 16.06 -13.69
CA GLU A 139 -1.82 17.08 -14.10
C GLU A 139 -2.65 17.57 -12.89
N PRO A 140 -2.89 18.89 -12.75
CA PRO A 140 -3.50 19.44 -11.54
C PRO A 140 -4.83 18.82 -11.13
N GLU A 141 -5.60 18.33 -12.09
CA GLU A 141 -6.90 17.68 -11.88
C GLU A 141 -6.80 16.18 -11.56
N LYS A 142 -5.58 15.61 -11.51
CA LYS A 142 -5.36 14.17 -11.28
C LYS A 142 -4.68 13.86 -9.96
N TRP A 143 -4.56 14.81 -9.08
CA TRP A 143 -4.05 14.59 -7.73
C TRP A 143 -4.74 15.48 -6.72
N ASN A 144 -4.70 15.09 -5.44
CA ASN A 144 -5.18 15.95 -4.36
C ASN A 144 -4.52 15.61 -3.02
N GLN A 145 -4.69 16.50 -2.06
CA GLN A 145 -4.36 16.23 -0.67
C GLN A 145 -5.58 15.68 0.05
N GLN A 146 -5.34 14.71 0.94
CA GLN A 146 -6.39 14.09 1.73
C GLN A 146 -6.00 13.91 3.20
N VAL A 147 -7.03 13.75 4.03
CA VAL A 147 -6.94 13.25 5.39
C VAL A 147 -7.69 11.91 5.45
N ALA A 148 -7.03 10.87 5.90
CA ALA A 148 -7.61 9.55 6.04
C ALA A 148 -8.22 9.38 7.44
N PHE A 149 -9.55 9.49 7.55
CA PHE A 149 -10.23 9.47 8.85
C PHE A 149 -10.47 8.06 9.42
N HIS A 150 -10.29 7.02 8.63
CA HIS A 150 -10.75 5.67 8.99
C HIS A 150 -9.66 4.60 8.94
N PHE A 151 -8.49 4.90 8.45
CA PHE A 151 -7.38 3.96 8.35
C PHE A 151 -6.03 4.59 8.69
N SER A 152 -5.02 3.76 8.82
CA SER A 152 -3.62 4.13 9.01
C SER A 152 -2.76 3.18 8.20
N THR A 153 -1.55 3.59 7.85
CA THR A 153 -0.64 2.84 7.01
C THR A 153 0.65 2.46 7.76
N ASP A 154 1.51 1.74 7.10
CA ASP A 154 2.83 1.35 7.60
C ASP A 154 3.71 2.53 8.02
N ALA A 155 3.52 3.73 7.45
CA ALA A 155 4.27 4.92 7.85
C ALA A 155 4.07 5.25 9.33
N ASN A 156 2.81 5.32 9.78
CA ASN A 156 2.51 5.49 11.19
C ASN A 156 2.80 4.24 12.04
N ALA A 157 2.66 3.04 11.47
CA ALA A 157 3.06 1.81 12.16
C ALA A 157 4.57 1.83 12.47
N ALA A 158 5.41 2.26 11.53
CA ALA A 158 6.85 2.42 11.72
C ALA A 158 7.18 3.43 12.83
N TYR A 159 6.58 4.62 12.76
CA TYR A 159 6.77 5.67 13.76
C TYR A 159 6.35 5.23 15.17
N PHE A 160 5.16 4.68 15.32
CA PHE A 160 4.65 4.23 16.62
C PHE A 160 5.34 2.96 17.15
N SER A 161 6.11 2.26 16.34
CA SER A 161 6.97 1.16 16.77
C SER A 161 8.31 1.63 17.36
N GLY A 162 8.55 2.94 17.43
CA GLY A 162 9.72 3.52 18.06
C GLY A 162 10.88 3.81 17.10
N ASN A 163 10.64 3.78 15.80
CA ASN A 163 11.64 4.23 14.84
C ASN A 163 11.66 5.76 14.80
N ASP A 164 12.87 6.34 14.89
CA ASP A 164 13.10 7.80 14.79
C ASP A 164 13.24 8.17 13.30
N LEU A 165 12.12 8.43 12.66
CA LEU A 165 12.04 8.73 11.23
C LEU A 165 10.96 9.77 10.94
N LYS A 166 11.04 10.40 9.78
CA LYS A 166 9.99 11.25 9.22
C LYS A 166 9.10 10.43 8.30
N SER A 167 7.81 10.48 8.48
CA SER A 167 6.83 9.72 7.70
C SER A 167 5.65 10.58 7.25
#